data_b5fe11e3b91d2447a28c6b6ec4166f61
#
_entry.id   b5fe11e3b91d2447a28c6b6ec4166f61
#
_cell.length_a   1.000
_cell.length_b   1.000
_cell.length_c   1.000
_cell.angle_alpha   90.00
_cell.angle_beta   90.00
_cell.angle_gamma   90.00
#
_symmetry.space_group_name_H-M   'P 1'
#
loop_
_entity.id
_entity.type
_entity.pdbx_description
1 polymer ?
#
loop_
_entity_poly.entity_id
_entity_poly.type
_entity_poly.pdbx_seq_one_letter_code
_entity_poly.pdbx_strand_id
1 'polypeptide(L)'
;GVTDYLTKPVTGEQLLEALNKVKQKLDKKKRQEEDIKKLQKNIKTQMKNMRYQFFGNLIRGKISVSKLMEQGNELGIDLMAPAYNFMLFKIFSKNENDTEAVYDLRTKEDAIVEEVSSQFENMIVFHRVTEGYVLMIKAQNTEETIQVAKDYVAALTKRMKKEKELQWFAGIGHAVERLHNLSESYDSASKAFAYQYQSSGNEAVF
;
A
#
# COMPACT_ATOMS: atom_id res chain seq x y z
N GLY A 1 -25.62 15.47 -25.99
CA GLY A 1 -26.76 15.04 -26.78
C GLY A 1 -28.04 15.75 -26.37
N VAL A 2 -28.93 15.97 -27.31
CA VAL A 2 -30.23 16.61 -27.07
C VAL A 2 -31.10 15.64 -26.26
N THR A 3 -31.76 16.15 -25.22
CA THR A 3 -32.56 15.31 -24.31
C THR A 3 -34.04 15.29 -24.70
N ASP A 4 -34.54 16.37 -25.30
CA ASP A 4 -35.90 16.49 -25.80
C ASP A 4 -36.03 17.65 -26.81
N TYR A 5 -37.09 17.65 -27.65
CA TYR A 5 -37.39 18.72 -28.60
C TYR A 5 -38.76 19.27 -28.25
N LEU A 6 -38.86 20.60 -28.19
CA LEU A 6 -40.11 21.31 -28.01
C LEU A 6 -40.45 22.06 -29.29
N THR A 7 -41.63 21.85 -29.82
CA THR A 7 -42.15 22.58 -31.03
C THR A 7 -42.90 23.83 -30.57
N LYS A 8 -42.70 24.94 -31.27
CA LYS A 8 -43.44 26.19 -31.01
C LYS A 8 -44.87 26.11 -31.57
N PRO A 9 -45.87 26.65 -30.84
CA PRO A 9 -45.81 27.36 -29.58
C PRO A 9 -45.63 26.41 -28.39
N VAL A 10 -44.74 26.72 -27.42
CA VAL A 10 -44.47 25.92 -26.20
C VAL A 10 -45.41 26.36 -25.09
N THR A 11 -46.15 25.43 -24.51
CA THR A 11 -46.96 25.69 -23.30
C THR A 11 -46.15 25.48 -22.01
N GLY A 12 -46.56 26.15 -20.93
CA GLY A 12 -45.90 26.00 -19.62
C GLY A 12 -45.86 24.53 -19.13
N GLU A 13 -46.89 23.76 -19.42
CA GLU A 13 -46.98 22.33 -19.08
C GLU A 13 -45.96 21.49 -19.81
N GLN A 14 -45.77 21.70 -21.12
CA GLN A 14 -44.76 21.00 -21.92
C GLN A 14 -43.34 21.32 -21.46
N LEU A 15 -43.10 22.57 -21.04
CA LEU A 15 -41.80 22.94 -20.49
C LEU A 15 -41.52 22.24 -19.14
N LEU A 16 -42.55 22.19 -18.27
CA LEU A 16 -42.41 21.50 -16.97
C LEU A 16 -42.21 20.01 -17.15
N GLU A 17 -42.90 19.37 -18.10
CA GLU A 17 -42.71 17.95 -18.41
C GLU A 17 -41.31 17.65 -18.93
N ALA A 18 -40.78 18.47 -19.85
CA ALA A 18 -39.42 18.34 -20.37
C ALA A 18 -38.37 18.53 -19.26
N LEU A 19 -38.55 19.53 -18.38
CA LEU A 19 -37.67 19.76 -17.23
C LEU A 19 -37.69 18.56 -16.26
N ASN A 20 -38.87 18.00 -15.97
CA ASN A 20 -39.00 16.81 -15.12
C ASN A 20 -38.30 15.59 -15.73
N LYS A 21 -38.42 15.36 -17.03
CA LYS A 21 -37.67 14.31 -17.73
C LYS A 21 -36.17 14.48 -17.62
N VAL A 22 -35.67 15.70 -17.80
CA VAL A 22 -34.25 16.02 -17.66
C VAL A 22 -33.79 15.80 -16.23
N LYS A 23 -34.56 16.27 -15.23
CA LYS A 23 -34.28 16.04 -13.82
C LYS A 23 -34.18 14.55 -13.49
N GLN A 24 -35.17 13.76 -13.90
CA GLN A 24 -35.14 12.32 -13.66
C GLN A 24 -33.94 11.61 -14.29
N LYS A 25 -33.54 12.01 -15.52
CA LYS A 25 -32.34 11.49 -16.17
C LYS A 25 -31.07 11.86 -15.42
N LEU A 26 -30.95 13.09 -14.94
CA LEU A 26 -29.83 13.55 -14.14
C LEU A 26 -29.75 12.85 -12.79
N ASP A 27 -30.88 12.72 -12.10
CA ASP A 27 -30.96 12.01 -10.82
C ASP A 27 -30.60 10.53 -10.96
N LYS A 28 -31.07 9.87 -12.05
CA LYS A 28 -30.70 8.49 -12.34
C LYS A 28 -29.21 8.35 -12.61
N LYS A 29 -28.64 9.25 -13.42
CA LYS A 29 -27.20 9.25 -13.71
C LYS A 29 -26.36 9.46 -12.46
N LYS A 30 -26.75 10.42 -11.61
CA LYS A 30 -26.08 10.70 -10.34
C LYS A 30 -26.11 9.49 -9.41
N ARG A 31 -27.26 8.83 -9.26
CA ARG A 31 -27.37 7.59 -8.46
C ARG A 31 -26.46 6.49 -9.00
N GLN A 32 -26.43 6.27 -10.31
CA GLN A 32 -25.53 5.29 -10.92
C GLN A 32 -24.06 5.59 -10.64
N GLU A 33 -23.65 6.87 -10.73
CA GLU A 33 -22.28 7.28 -10.41
C GLU A 33 -21.94 7.08 -8.91
N GLU A 34 -22.90 7.36 -8.03
CA GLU A 34 -22.74 7.11 -6.58
C GLU A 34 -22.66 5.60 -6.27
N ASP A 35 -23.45 4.78 -6.92
CA ASP A 35 -23.42 3.32 -6.74
C ASP A 35 -22.12 2.71 -7.25
N ILE A 36 -21.61 3.18 -8.39
CA ILE A 36 -20.30 2.78 -8.93
C ILE A 36 -19.18 3.16 -7.95
N LYS A 37 -19.19 4.40 -7.41
CA LYS A 37 -18.21 4.83 -6.42
C LYS A 37 -18.26 3.99 -5.14
N LYS A 38 -19.45 3.66 -4.66
CA LYS A 38 -19.63 2.78 -3.49
C LYS A 38 -19.07 1.39 -3.76
N LEU A 39 -19.37 0.82 -4.93
CA LEU A 39 -18.89 -0.49 -5.32
C LEU A 39 -17.37 -0.51 -5.42
N GLN A 40 -16.76 0.49 -6.07
CA GLN A 40 -15.31 0.63 -6.17
C GLN A 40 -14.66 0.74 -4.77
N LYS A 41 -15.26 1.52 -3.86
CA LYS A 41 -14.77 1.64 -2.48
C LYS A 41 -14.83 0.29 -1.75
N ASN A 42 -15.90 -0.44 -1.91
CA ASN A 42 -16.07 -1.76 -1.28
C ASN A 42 -15.05 -2.77 -1.82
N ILE A 43 -14.85 -2.83 -3.14
CA ILE A 43 -13.83 -3.68 -3.76
C ILE A 43 -12.44 -3.32 -3.22
N LYS A 44 -12.09 -2.03 -3.19
CA LYS A 44 -10.80 -1.58 -2.67
C LYS A 44 -10.60 -1.98 -1.20
N THR A 45 -11.64 -1.89 -0.39
CA THR A 45 -11.61 -2.30 1.02
C THR A 45 -11.44 -3.81 1.16
N GLN A 46 -12.16 -4.61 0.38
CA GLN A 46 -12.02 -6.07 0.37
C GLN A 46 -10.61 -6.51 -0.04
N MET A 47 -10.08 -5.95 -1.12
CA MET A 47 -8.71 -6.21 -1.57
C MET A 47 -7.67 -5.88 -0.49
N LYS A 48 -7.85 -4.76 0.21
CA LYS A 48 -6.98 -4.38 1.32
C LYS A 48 -7.04 -5.42 2.46
N ASN A 49 -8.24 -5.89 2.82
CA ASN A 49 -8.41 -6.90 3.85
C ASN A 49 -7.80 -8.25 3.44
N MET A 50 -7.98 -8.66 2.19
CA MET A 50 -7.38 -9.88 1.65
C MET A 50 -5.84 -9.81 1.67
N ARG A 51 -5.25 -8.70 1.25
CA ARG A 51 -3.80 -8.47 1.34
C ARG A 51 -3.29 -8.51 2.79
N TYR A 52 -4.05 -7.95 3.73
CA TYR A 52 -3.70 -7.98 5.14
C TYR A 52 -3.73 -9.41 5.71
N GLN A 53 -4.76 -10.19 5.39
CA GLN A 53 -4.86 -11.60 5.80
C GLN A 53 -3.76 -12.45 5.17
N PHE A 54 -3.51 -12.27 3.88
CA PHE A 54 -2.44 -12.94 3.15
C PHE A 54 -1.08 -12.69 3.81
N PHE A 55 -0.76 -11.42 4.10
CA PHE A 55 0.47 -11.09 4.79
C PHE A 55 0.56 -11.75 6.17
N GLY A 56 -0.53 -11.74 6.95
CA GLY A 56 -0.59 -12.44 8.23
C GLY A 56 -0.34 -13.94 8.12
N ASN A 57 -0.80 -14.58 7.06
CA ASN A 57 -0.54 -15.99 6.78
C ASN A 57 0.92 -16.23 6.39
N LEU A 58 1.47 -15.33 5.58
CA LEU A 58 2.85 -15.37 5.11
C LEU A 58 3.87 -15.36 6.26
N ILE A 59 3.71 -14.42 7.21
CA ILE A 59 4.65 -14.27 8.33
C ILE A 59 4.44 -15.28 9.47
N ARG A 60 3.24 -15.87 9.58
CA ARG A 60 2.99 -16.88 10.63
C ARG A 60 3.48 -18.27 10.28
N GLY A 61 3.72 -18.55 9.00
CA GLY A 61 4.17 -19.86 8.54
C GLY A 61 3.20 -21.03 8.84
N LYS A 62 1.91 -20.74 9.14
CA LYS A 62 0.93 -21.75 9.59
C LYS A 62 0.15 -22.42 8.48
N ILE A 63 0.27 -21.96 7.25
CA ILE A 63 -0.41 -22.54 6.09
C ILE A 63 0.61 -23.15 5.11
N SER A 64 0.15 -24.10 4.30
CA SER A 64 1.01 -24.74 3.32
C SER A 64 1.47 -23.76 2.24
N VAL A 65 2.64 -24.03 1.66
CA VAL A 65 3.20 -23.22 0.56
C VAL A 65 2.23 -23.18 -0.62
N SER A 66 1.56 -24.31 -0.95
CA SER A 66 0.57 -24.36 -2.03
C SER A 66 -0.58 -23.37 -1.81
N LYS A 67 -1.08 -23.28 -0.58
CA LYS A 67 -2.16 -22.34 -0.24
C LYS A 67 -1.70 -20.88 -0.22
N LEU A 68 -0.44 -20.63 0.17
CA LEU A 68 0.17 -19.29 0.06
C LEU A 68 0.29 -18.86 -1.41
N MET A 69 0.72 -19.78 -2.29
CA MET A 69 0.83 -19.52 -3.72
C MET A 69 -0.54 -19.22 -4.36
N GLU A 70 -1.56 -20.01 -4.00
CA GLU A 70 -2.94 -19.79 -4.47
C GLU A 70 -3.45 -18.38 -4.04
N GLN A 71 -3.33 -18.03 -2.76
CA GLN A 71 -3.71 -16.71 -2.25
C GLN A 71 -2.91 -15.56 -2.89
N GLY A 72 -1.62 -15.78 -3.13
CA GLY A 72 -0.77 -14.83 -3.84
C GLY A 72 -1.27 -14.58 -5.26
N ASN A 73 -1.55 -15.63 -6.00
CA ASN A 73 -2.07 -15.55 -7.37
C ASN A 73 -3.42 -14.81 -7.44
N GLU A 74 -4.34 -15.08 -6.51
CA GLU A 74 -5.62 -14.36 -6.41
C GLU A 74 -5.43 -12.85 -6.21
N LEU A 75 -4.36 -12.45 -5.53
CA LEU A 75 -4.01 -11.07 -5.27
C LEU A 75 -3.09 -10.43 -6.33
N GLY A 76 -2.71 -11.20 -7.37
CA GLY A 76 -1.74 -10.78 -8.36
C GLY A 76 -0.31 -10.62 -7.79
N ILE A 77 -0.01 -11.37 -6.72
CA ILE A 77 1.29 -11.35 -6.05
C ILE A 77 2.05 -12.62 -6.43
N ASP A 78 3.10 -12.47 -7.20
CA ASP A 78 4.04 -13.57 -7.49
C ASP A 78 5.00 -13.74 -6.30
N LEU A 79 4.97 -14.95 -5.70
CA LEU A 79 5.85 -15.34 -4.59
C LEU A 79 7.09 -16.11 -5.02
N MET A 80 7.23 -16.44 -6.30
CA MET A 80 8.33 -17.28 -6.77
C MET A 80 9.66 -16.53 -6.75
N ALA A 81 10.60 -17.02 -5.97
CA ALA A 81 12.01 -16.60 -6.01
C ALA A 81 12.91 -17.64 -5.33
N PRO A 82 14.20 -17.68 -5.64
CA PRO A 82 15.19 -18.51 -4.96
C PRO A 82 15.54 -18.04 -3.54
N ALA A 83 15.46 -16.72 -3.27
CA ALA A 83 15.79 -16.15 -1.98
C ALA A 83 14.87 -14.99 -1.61
N TYR A 84 14.71 -14.78 -0.32
CA TYR A 84 13.81 -13.78 0.26
C TYR A 84 14.45 -13.06 1.44
N ASN A 85 14.04 -11.82 1.66
CA ASN A 85 14.37 -11.06 2.86
C ASN A 85 13.20 -10.16 3.25
N PHE A 86 13.02 -9.92 4.55
CA PHE A 86 12.11 -8.90 5.04
C PHE A 86 12.86 -7.69 5.55
N MET A 87 12.30 -6.51 5.24
CA MET A 87 12.71 -5.25 5.81
C MET A 87 11.47 -4.55 6.38
N LEU A 88 11.52 -4.17 7.63
CA LEU A 88 10.51 -3.34 8.28
C LEU A 88 11.03 -1.91 8.34
N PHE A 89 10.20 -0.93 7.98
CA PHE A 89 10.58 0.45 8.18
C PHE A 89 9.39 1.34 8.49
N LYS A 90 9.66 2.42 9.17
CA LYS A 90 8.68 3.43 9.55
C LYS A 90 9.25 4.81 9.24
N ILE A 91 8.39 5.68 8.73
CA ILE A 91 8.64 7.11 8.63
C ILE A 91 7.84 7.78 9.74
N PHE A 92 8.40 8.77 10.40
CA PHE A 92 7.77 9.47 11.51
C PHE A 92 8.16 10.96 11.50
N SER A 93 7.28 11.80 12.07
CA SER A 93 7.58 13.22 12.24
C SER A 93 8.49 13.45 13.43
N LYS A 94 9.35 14.45 13.33
CA LYS A 94 10.15 14.95 14.48
C LYS A 94 9.29 15.63 15.53
N ASN A 95 8.13 16.15 15.13
CA ASN A 95 7.19 16.87 15.99
C ASN A 95 5.88 16.06 16.13
N GLU A 96 5.70 15.34 17.24
CA GLU A 96 4.57 14.42 17.46
C GLU A 96 3.24 15.08 17.88
N ASN A 97 3.15 16.41 18.01
CA ASN A 97 2.06 17.06 18.78
C ASN A 97 0.87 17.58 17.94
N ASP A 98 0.74 17.28 16.66
CA ASP A 98 -0.33 17.84 15.83
C ASP A 98 -1.18 16.76 15.14
N THR A 99 -2.47 16.67 15.51
CA THR A 99 -3.41 15.67 14.99
C THR A 99 -3.81 15.92 13.52
N GLU A 100 -3.80 17.14 13.03
CA GLU A 100 -4.00 17.46 11.61
C GLU A 100 -2.76 17.05 10.78
N ALA A 101 -1.57 17.18 11.36
CA ALA A 101 -0.32 16.74 10.78
C ALA A 101 -0.27 15.21 10.54
N VAL A 102 -0.99 14.41 11.31
CA VAL A 102 -0.99 12.94 11.19
C VAL A 102 -1.61 12.45 9.88
N TYR A 103 -2.69 13.07 9.39
CA TYR A 103 -3.31 12.67 8.11
C TYR A 103 -2.45 13.09 6.92
N ASP A 104 -1.89 14.28 6.99
CA ASP A 104 -0.98 14.82 5.96
C ASP A 104 0.33 14.03 5.92
N LEU A 105 0.83 13.61 7.08
CA LEU A 105 2.00 12.74 7.23
C LEU A 105 1.79 11.41 6.51
N ARG A 106 0.67 10.74 6.73
CA ARG A 106 0.40 9.44 6.12
C ARG A 106 0.33 9.50 4.59
N THR A 107 -0.26 10.56 4.06
CA THR A 107 -0.31 10.77 2.61
C THR A 107 1.10 10.98 2.02
N LYS A 108 1.94 11.71 2.73
CA LYS A 108 3.35 11.91 2.36
C LYS A 108 4.16 10.62 2.47
N GLU A 109 3.97 9.85 3.53
CA GLU A 109 4.61 8.54 3.71
C GLU A 109 4.28 7.60 2.55
N ASP A 110 2.99 7.43 2.23
CA ASP A 110 2.54 6.57 1.14
C ASP A 110 3.17 7.01 -0.21
N ALA A 111 3.23 8.32 -0.49
CA ALA A 111 3.83 8.85 -1.70
C ALA A 111 5.36 8.61 -1.76
N ILE A 112 6.07 8.79 -0.65
CA ILE A 112 7.51 8.52 -0.57
C ILE A 112 7.79 7.04 -0.81
N VAL A 113 7.02 6.16 -0.16
CA VAL A 113 7.18 4.72 -0.29
C VAL A 113 6.87 4.26 -1.70
N GLU A 114 5.81 4.75 -2.32
CA GLU A 114 5.47 4.45 -3.71
C GLU A 114 6.56 4.91 -4.67
N GLU A 115 7.06 6.15 -4.52
CA GLU A 115 8.15 6.71 -5.35
C GLU A 115 9.44 5.88 -5.25
N VAL A 116 9.82 5.47 -4.03
CA VAL A 116 11.05 4.69 -3.83
C VAL A 116 10.84 3.25 -4.29
N SER A 117 9.74 2.61 -3.91
CA SER A 117 9.48 1.20 -4.23
C SER A 117 9.27 0.95 -5.72
N SER A 118 8.77 1.93 -6.47
CA SER A 118 8.63 1.83 -7.94
C SER A 118 9.94 1.64 -8.70
N GLN A 119 11.08 1.89 -8.04
CA GLN A 119 12.42 1.69 -8.62
C GLN A 119 12.90 0.23 -8.50
N PHE A 120 12.14 -0.63 -7.79
CA PHE A 120 12.52 -2.00 -7.47
C PHE A 120 11.42 -2.98 -7.93
N GLU A 121 11.71 -3.81 -8.94
CA GLU A 121 10.72 -4.72 -9.52
C GLU A 121 10.41 -5.95 -8.64
N ASN A 122 11.40 -6.45 -7.90
CA ASN A 122 11.31 -7.69 -7.13
C ASN A 122 10.98 -7.46 -5.65
N MET A 123 10.04 -6.54 -5.39
CA MET A 123 9.68 -6.15 -4.04
C MET A 123 8.17 -6.10 -3.86
N ILE A 124 7.69 -6.62 -2.74
CA ILE A 124 6.27 -6.56 -2.36
C ILE A 124 6.16 -5.70 -1.11
N VAL A 125 5.35 -4.64 -1.20
CA VAL A 125 5.14 -3.69 -0.12
C VAL A 125 3.83 -4.02 0.60
N PHE A 126 3.91 -4.15 1.93
CA PHE A 126 2.77 -4.26 2.81
C PHE A 126 2.76 -3.09 3.78
N HIS A 127 1.60 -2.46 3.95
CA HIS A 127 1.42 -1.43 4.97
C HIS A 127 0.78 -2.02 6.23
N ARG A 128 1.35 -1.75 7.41
CA ARG A 128 0.81 -2.13 8.71
C ARG A 128 0.62 -0.89 9.59
N VAL A 129 -0.52 -0.85 10.28
CA VAL A 129 -0.91 0.34 11.06
C VAL A 129 0.07 0.64 12.19
N THR A 130 0.61 -0.39 12.84
CA THR A 130 1.50 -0.25 14.01
C THR A 130 2.98 -0.24 13.67
N GLU A 131 3.37 -0.99 12.64
CA GLU A 131 4.78 -1.26 12.31
C GLU A 131 5.28 -0.43 11.12
N GLY A 132 4.38 0.34 10.49
CA GLY A 132 4.71 1.11 9.27
C GLY A 132 4.67 0.23 8.03
N TYR A 133 5.77 0.14 7.30
CA TYR A 133 5.86 -0.59 6.04
C TYR A 133 6.71 -1.84 6.21
N VAL A 134 6.28 -2.92 5.56
CA VAL A 134 7.04 -4.15 5.46
C VAL A 134 7.30 -4.44 4.00
N LEU A 135 8.55 -4.59 3.66
CA LEU A 135 9.01 -4.97 2.33
C LEU A 135 9.42 -6.44 2.35
N MET A 136 8.86 -7.22 1.45
CA MET A 136 9.36 -8.55 1.12
C MET A 136 10.19 -8.42 -0.15
N ILE A 137 11.47 -8.64 -0.02
CA ILE A 137 12.46 -8.58 -1.10
C ILE A 137 12.64 -9.99 -1.66
N LYS A 138 12.64 -10.11 -2.99
CA LYS A 138 12.87 -11.35 -3.73
C LYS A 138 14.12 -11.21 -4.58
N ALA A 139 14.98 -12.24 -4.61
CA ALA A 139 16.19 -12.21 -5.42
C ALA A 139 16.66 -13.63 -5.83
N GLN A 140 17.74 -13.73 -6.61
CA GLN A 140 18.29 -14.99 -7.08
C GLN A 140 19.13 -15.71 -6.03
N ASN A 141 19.62 -14.99 -5.02
CA ASN A 141 20.38 -15.55 -3.90
C ASN A 141 20.25 -14.64 -2.66
N THR A 142 20.77 -15.12 -1.53
CA THR A 142 20.71 -14.44 -0.24
C THR A 142 21.50 -13.14 -0.23
N GLU A 143 22.67 -13.10 -0.86
CA GLU A 143 23.53 -11.92 -0.96
C GLU A 143 22.85 -10.78 -1.72
N GLU A 144 22.17 -11.13 -2.82
CA GLU A 144 21.43 -10.16 -3.63
C GLU A 144 20.25 -9.56 -2.86
N THR A 145 19.55 -10.34 -2.01
CA THR A 145 18.47 -9.78 -1.18
C THR A 145 18.99 -8.70 -0.23
N ILE A 146 20.17 -8.91 0.35
CA ILE A 146 20.82 -7.96 1.24
C ILE A 146 21.26 -6.73 0.44
N GLN A 147 21.79 -6.92 -0.76
CA GLN A 147 22.19 -5.80 -1.61
C GLN A 147 20.98 -4.94 -2.01
N VAL A 148 19.87 -5.55 -2.41
CA VAL A 148 18.61 -4.86 -2.74
C VAL A 148 18.10 -4.08 -1.51
N ALA A 149 18.19 -4.65 -0.30
CA ALA A 149 17.82 -3.94 0.92
C ALA A 149 18.69 -2.70 1.15
N LYS A 150 20.01 -2.80 0.95
CA LYS A 150 20.94 -1.67 1.05
C LYS A 150 20.65 -0.60 0.00
N ASP A 151 20.38 -0.99 -1.23
CA ASP A 151 20.05 -0.08 -2.33
C ASP A 151 18.74 0.66 -2.06
N TYR A 152 17.73 -0.05 -1.52
CA TYR A 152 16.48 0.58 -1.08
C TYR A 152 16.72 1.61 0.03
N VAL A 153 17.51 1.28 1.05
CA VAL A 153 17.89 2.19 2.14
C VAL A 153 18.61 3.42 1.59
N ALA A 154 19.50 3.24 0.62
CA ALA A 154 20.22 4.36 -0.02
C ALA A 154 19.24 5.27 -0.80
N ALA A 155 18.31 4.69 -1.56
CA ALA A 155 17.28 5.42 -2.29
C ALA A 155 16.33 6.16 -1.34
N LEU A 156 15.86 5.49 -0.28
CA LEU A 156 15.04 6.09 0.78
C LEU A 156 15.77 7.26 1.46
N THR A 157 17.03 7.05 1.85
CA THR A 157 17.85 8.09 2.46
C THR A 157 17.98 9.31 1.55
N LYS A 158 18.24 9.10 0.26
CA LYS A 158 18.32 10.17 -0.74
C LYS A 158 17.01 10.92 -0.88
N ARG A 159 15.88 10.20 -0.91
CA ARG A 159 14.55 10.80 -1.00
C ARG A 159 14.20 11.60 0.25
N MET A 160 14.50 11.05 1.43
CA MET A 160 14.21 11.65 2.74
C MET A 160 15.01 12.94 3.02
N LYS A 161 16.13 13.17 2.35
CA LYS A 161 16.88 14.46 2.44
C LYS A 161 16.04 15.68 2.07
N LYS A 162 14.98 15.50 1.28
CA LYS A 162 14.03 16.57 0.90
C LYS A 162 13.00 16.86 2.00
N GLU A 163 12.84 15.97 2.96
CA GLU A 163 11.83 16.01 4.00
C GLU A 163 12.45 16.30 5.38
N LYS A 164 12.76 17.56 5.65
CA LYS A 164 13.50 17.97 6.87
C LYS A 164 12.78 17.65 8.18
N GLU A 165 11.44 17.61 8.13
CA GLU A 165 10.56 17.35 9.28
C GLU A 165 10.35 15.85 9.54
N LEU A 166 10.79 14.98 8.62
CA LEU A 166 10.59 13.55 8.72
C LEU A 166 11.89 12.84 9.08
N GLN A 167 11.73 11.73 9.79
CA GLN A 167 12.76 10.75 10.07
C GLN A 167 12.29 9.36 9.66
N TRP A 168 13.19 8.44 9.55
CA TRP A 168 12.88 7.04 9.27
C TRP A 168 13.80 6.12 10.07
N PHE A 169 13.33 4.89 10.26
CA PHE A 169 14.13 3.81 10.81
C PHE A 169 13.78 2.51 10.08
N ALA A 170 14.77 1.66 9.85
CA ALA A 170 14.57 0.37 9.21
C ALA A 170 15.25 -0.76 9.98
N GLY A 171 14.58 -1.90 10.08
CA GLY A 171 15.14 -3.16 10.53
C GLY A 171 15.16 -4.16 9.38
N ILE A 172 16.31 -4.73 9.06
CA ILE A 172 16.51 -5.66 7.97
C ILE A 172 16.78 -7.04 8.55
N GLY A 173 15.99 -8.02 8.11
CA GLY A 173 16.12 -9.41 8.56
C GLY A 173 17.24 -10.14 7.83
N HIS A 174 17.54 -11.34 8.30
CA HIS A 174 18.40 -12.23 7.54
C HIS A 174 17.67 -12.85 6.35
N ALA A 175 18.41 -13.12 5.30
CA ALA A 175 17.86 -13.72 4.09
C ALA A 175 17.57 -15.22 4.29
N VAL A 176 16.55 -15.72 3.60
CA VAL A 176 16.14 -17.13 3.58
C VAL A 176 15.91 -17.62 2.16
N GLU A 177 16.15 -18.91 1.91
CA GLU A 177 16.04 -19.51 0.57
C GLU A 177 14.66 -20.16 0.31
N ARG A 178 13.82 -20.28 1.33
CA ARG A 178 12.56 -21.01 1.21
C ARG A 178 11.39 -20.23 1.77
N LEU A 179 10.26 -20.28 1.07
CA LEU A 179 9.01 -19.64 1.47
C LEU A 179 8.55 -20.00 2.90
N HIS A 180 8.76 -21.24 3.34
CA HIS A 180 8.34 -21.65 4.68
C HIS A 180 9.20 -21.04 5.80
N ASN A 181 10.40 -20.52 5.48
CA ASN A 181 11.28 -19.85 6.44
C ASN A 181 11.07 -18.33 6.48
N LEU A 182 10.08 -17.80 5.75
CA LEU A 182 9.79 -16.36 5.74
C LEU A 182 9.51 -15.79 7.13
N SER A 183 8.90 -16.57 8.03
CA SER A 183 8.69 -16.17 9.42
C SER A 183 9.99 -15.87 10.16
N GLU A 184 11.05 -16.62 9.90
CA GLU A 184 12.37 -16.42 10.52
C GLU A 184 12.99 -15.08 10.07
N SER A 185 12.91 -14.79 8.76
CA SER A 185 13.37 -13.51 8.21
C SER A 185 12.57 -12.32 8.80
N TYR A 186 11.25 -12.48 8.90
CA TYR A 186 10.39 -11.44 9.48
C TYR A 186 10.68 -11.22 10.97
N ASP A 187 10.86 -12.29 11.76
CA ASP A 187 11.19 -12.20 13.17
C ASP A 187 12.54 -11.53 13.40
N SER A 188 13.52 -11.83 12.54
CA SER A 188 14.82 -11.19 12.55
C SER A 188 14.71 -9.69 12.23
N ALA A 189 13.97 -9.33 11.18
CA ALA A 189 13.70 -7.93 10.83
C ALA A 189 12.98 -7.19 11.96
N SER A 190 12.01 -7.85 12.62
CA SER A 190 11.27 -7.26 13.74
C SER A 190 12.17 -7.00 14.96
N LYS A 191 13.12 -7.90 15.23
CA LYS A 191 14.12 -7.69 16.29
C LYS A 191 15.02 -6.49 15.95
N ALA A 192 15.54 -6.42 14.73
CA ALA A 192 16.32 -5.29 14.26
C ALA A 192 15.51 -3.98 14.33
N PHE A 193 14.23 -4.03 13.94
CA PHE A 193 13.34 -2.87 13.98
C PHE A 193 13.04 -2.38 15.41
N ALA A 194 13.07 -3.26 16.41
CA ALA A 194 12.85 -2.87 17.81
C ALA A 194 13.91 -1.89 18.35
N TYR A 195 15.09 -1.83 17.73
CA TYR A 195 16.13 -0.85 18.08
C TYR A 195 15.75 0.60 17.74
N GLN A 196 14.64 0.84 17.01
CA GLN A 196 14.16 2.19 16.70
C GLN A 196 14.00 3.08 17.95
N TYR A 197 13.67 2.50 19.10
CA TYR A 197 13.49 3.24 20.35
C TYR A 197 14.79 3.72 20.99
N GLN A 198 15.94 3.22 20.51
CA GLN A 198 17.26 3.61 20.95
C GLN A 198 18.00 4.45 19.90
N SER A 199 17.38 4.59 18.72
CA SER A 199 17.94 5.27 17.56
C SER A 199 17.66 6.77 17.58
N SER A 200 18.57 7.54 17.03
CA SER A 200 18.34 8.96 16.72
C SER A 200 17.57 9.17 15.40
N GLY A 201 17.21 8.10 14.70
CA GLY A 201 16.54 8.11 13.41
C GLY A 201 17.50 8.18 12.20
N ASN A 202 16.93 7.96 11.01
CA ASN A 202 17.63 7.96 9.71
C ASN A 202 18.73 6.88 9.60
N GLU A 203 18.46 5.71 10.14
CA GLU A 203 19.37 4.57 10.10
C GLU A 203 18.67 3.24 9.83
N ALA A 204 19.44 2.27 9.39
CA ALA A 204 19.00 0.88 9.20
C ALA A 204 19.88 -0.07 10.00
N VAL A 205 19.26 -1.04 10.68
CA VAL A 205 19.90 -2.11 11.44
C VAL A 205 19.69 -3.44 10.71
N PHE A 206 20.76 -4.25 10.63
CA PHE A 206 20.79 -5.56 9.98
C PHE A 206 20.85 -6.67 11.02
#